data_797ec1882346e2afba4c5fe398b3cea5
#
_entry.id   797ec1882346e2afba4c5fe398b3cea5
#
_cell.length_a   1.000
_cell.length_b   1.000
_cell.length_c   1.000
_cell.angle_alpha   90.00
_cell.angle_beta   90.00
_cell.angle_gamma   90.00
#
_symmetry.space_group_name_H-M   'P 1'
#
loop_
_entity.id
_entity.type
_entity.pdbx_description
1 polymer ?
#
loop_
_entity_poly.entity_id
_entity_poly.type
_entity_poly.pdbx_seq_one_letter_code
_entity_poly.pdbx_strand_id
1 'polypeptide(L)'
;MRESWIAVEAESEEQKGIELSFRGDLKRLGRWLRDKRHVALVVCLWTAALSIVIVWEYYSLYERYPFLKASGYAVAFAPTYSQYIPKLYTLDYVAVLAVSVLAGFLIIDVEDTLFGFIAAVVLSALMSVVYSTFFIWYVLGFGSILGYSFITTIMFAALLNVFRMIFPLAVLVTFLGSIFGSLLRSLVQPSAQD
;
A
#
# COMPACT_ATOMS: atom_id res chain seq x y z
N MET A 1 5.37 41.54 26.89
CA MET A 1 4.06 40.87 27.15
C MET A 1 3.03 40.99 26.02
N ARG A 2 2.97 42.07 25.25
CA ARG A 2 1.99 42.24 24.15
C ARG A 2 2.32 41.40 22.92
N GLU A 3 3.59 41.15 22.59
CA GLU A 3 4.02 40.37 21.41
C GLU A 3 3.75 38.86 21.54
N SER A 4 3.75 38.33 22.77
CA SER A 4 3.46 36.90 22.99
C SER A 4 1.99 36.52 22.76
N TRP A 5 1.08 37.45 22.94
CA TRP A 5 -0.36 37.21 22.70
C TRP A 5 -0.70 37.21 21.21
N ILE A 6 -0.04 38.06 20.43
CA ILE A 6 -0.25 38.14 18.97
C ILE A 6 0.24 36.84 18.28
N ALA A 7 1.34 36.26 18.78
CA ALA A 7 1.85 35.00 18.23
C ALA A 7 0.89 33.83 18.53
N VAL A 8 0.30 33.76 19.71
CA VAL A 8 -0.65 32.70 20.09
C VAL A 8 -1.97 32.81 19.32
N GLU A 9 -2.44 34.04 19.05
CA GLU A 9 -3.63 34.24 18.22
C GLU A 9 -3.39 33.85 16.76
N ALA A 10 -2.24 34.17 16.19
CA ALA A 10 -1.88 33.80 14.83
C ALA A 10 -1.79 32.27 14.66
N GLU A 11 -1.14 31.56 15.60
CA GLU A 11 -1.10 30.08 15.59
C GLU A 11 -2.51 29.46 15.70
N SER A 12 -3.40 30.04 16.49
CA SER A 12 -4.74 29.52 16.65
C SER A 12 -5.63 29.74 15.41
N GLU A 13 -5.41 30.82 14.67
CA GLU A 13 -6.11 31.07 13.40
C GLU A 13 -5.60 30.18 12.27
N GLU A 14 -4.29 29.94 12.22
CA GLU A 14 -3.68 29.00 11.26
C GLU A 14 -4.16 27.58 11.48
N GLN A 15 -4.21 27.11 12.73
CA GLN A 15 -4.76 25.78 13.07
C GLN A 15 -6.25 25.65 12.70
N LYS A 16 -7.06 26.68 12.95
CA LYS A 16 -8.47 26.69 12.53
C LYS A 16 -8.62 26.64 11.00
N GLY A 17 -7.76 27.36 10.27
CA GLY A 17 -7.73 27.34 8.82
C GLY A 17 -7.44 25.94 8.26
N ILE A 18 -6.46 25.24 8.85
CA ILE A 18 -6.08 23.87 8.48
C ILE A 18 -7.22 22.88 8.79
N GLU A 19 -7.84 22.98 9.97
CA GLU A 19 -8.99 22.10 10.32
C GLU A 19 -10.20 22.29 9.40
N LEU A 20 -10.52 23.52 9.02
CA LEU A 20 -11.63 23.81 8.12
C LEU A 20 -11.38 23.30 6.70
N SER A 21 -10.14 23.43 6.20
CA SER A 21 -9.70 22.86 4.92
C SER A 21 -9.82 21.33 4.92
N PHE A 22 -9.28 20.67 5.95
CA PHE A 22 -9.32 19.22 6.09
C PHE A 22 -10.75 18.66 6.18
N ARG A 23 -11.64 19.32 6.92
CA ARG A 23 -13.06 18.94 6.97
C ARG A 23 -13.77 19.11 5.63
N GLY A 24 -13.39 20.14 4.87
CA GLY A 24 -13.90 20.37 3.51
C GLY A 24 -13.50 19.25 2.55
N ASP A 25 -12.24 18.83 2.63
CA ASP A 25 -11.69 17.78 1.78
C ASP A 25 -12.24 16.39 2.14
N LEU A 26 -12.43 16.10 3.43
CA LEU A 26 -13.11 14.87 3.88
C LEU A 26 -14.57 14.79 3.38
N LYS A 27 -15.30 15.89 3.38
CA LYS A 27 -16.67 15.93 2.82
C LYS A 27 -16.69 15.73 1.30
N ARG A 28 -15.69 16.24 0.58
CA ARG A 28 -15.54 16.00 -0.87
C ARG A 28 -15.20 14.55 -1.16
N LEU A 29 -14.26 13.98 -0.40
CA LEU A 29 -13.91 12.56 -0.50
C LEU A 29 -15.11 11.66 -0.20
N GLY A 30 -15.87 11.95 0.85
CA GLY A 30 -17.07 11.19 1.20
C GLY A 30 -18.17 11.25 0.13
N ARG A 31 -18.34 12.37 -0.56
CA ARG A 31 -19.25 12.48 -1.71
C ARG A 31 -18.74 11.67 -2.89
N TRP A 32 -17.48 11.81 -3.25
CA TRP A 32 -16.85 11.05 -4.33
C TRP A 32 -16.96 9.53 -4.11
N LEU A 33 -16.64 9.05 -2.88
CA LEU A 33 -16.78 7.65 -2.51
C LEU A 33 -18.21 7.14 -2.62
N ARG A 34 -19.19 7.97 -2.31
CA ARG A 34 -20.61 7.61 -2.44
C ARG A 34 -21.06 7.53 -3.89
N ASP A 35 -20.62 8.46 -4.72
CA ASP A 35 -20.98 8.53 -6.12
C ASP A 35 -20.29 7.43 -6.95
N LYS A 36 -19.05 7.06 -6.57
CA LYS A 36 -18.23 6.03 -7.24
C LYS A 36 -18.04 4.76 -6.40
N ARG A 37 -19.09 4.30 -5.70
CA ARG A 37 -19.01 3.12 -4.79
C ARG A 37 -18.43 1.88 -5.46
N HIS A 38 -18.79 1.65 -6.72
CA HIS A 38 -18.29 0.50 -7.49
C HIS A 38 -16.76 0.58 -7.67
N VAL A 39 -16.25 1.74 -8.07
CA VAL A 39 -14.80 1.96 -8.25
C VAL A 39 -14.07 1.80 -6.92
N ALA A 40 -14.60 2.41 -5.84
CA ALA A 40 -14.02 2.28 -4.51
C ALA A 40 -13.94 0.81 -4.04
N LEU A 41 -14.98 0.03 -4.29
CA LEU A 41 -15.01 -1.40 -3.94
C LEU A 41 -13.97 -2.19 -4.74
N VAL A 42 -13.86 -1.94 -6.06
CA VAL A 42 -12.85 -2.59 -6.91
C VAL A 42 -11.43 -2.23 -6.42
N VAL A 43 -11.17 -0.96 -6.12
CA VAL A 43 -9.87 -0.50 -5.60
C VAL A 43 -9.56 -1.16 -4.25
N CYS A 44 -10.53 -1.28 -3.35
CA CYS A 44 -10.35 -1.99 -2.07
C CYS A 44 -9.98 -3.46 -2.27
N LEU A 45 -10.69 -4.17 -3.15
CA LEU A 45 -10.40 -5.58 -3.47
C LEU A 45 -9.03 -5.72 -4.14
N TRP A 46 -8.70 -4.82 -5.03
CA TRP A 46 -7.41 -4.79 -5.71
C TRP A 46 -6.27 -4.57 -4.70
N THR A 47 -6.41 -3.57 -3.82
CA THR A 47 -5.48 -3.31 -2.73
C THR A 47 -5.30 -4.53 -1.83
N ALA A 48 -6.38 -5.18 -1.43
CA ALA A 48 -6.34 -6.36 -0.58
C ALA A 48 -5.60 -7.51 -1.27
N ALA A 49 -5.89 -7.77 -2.55
CA ALA A 49 -5.23 -8.84 -3.30
C ALA A 49 -3.73 -8.59 -3.46
N LEU A 50 -3.31 -7.36 -3.81
CA LEU A 50 -1.89 -7.00 -3.89
C LEU A 50 -1.20 -7.13 -2.52
N SER A 51 -1.85 -6.69 -1.46
CA SER A 51 -1.31 -6.81 -0.10
C SER A 51 -1.12 -8.27 0.32
N ILE A 52 -2.08 -9.14 -0.02
CA ILE A 52 -2.00 -10.58 0.28
C ILE A 52 -0.78 -11.20 -0.39
N VAL A 53 -0.52 -10.90 -1.66
CA VAL A 53 0.65 -11.42 -2.39
C VAL A 53 1.95 -11.00 -1.71
N ILE A 54 2.07 -9.73 -1.33
CA ILE A 54 3.28 -9.20 -0.67
C ILE A 54 3.47 -9.84 0.71
N VAL A 55 2.41 -9.90 1.50
CA VAL A 55 2.41 -10.45 2.86
C VAL A 55 2.71 -11.95 2.84
N TRP A 56 2.18 -12.68 1.85
CA TRP A 56 2.44 -14.10 1.67
C TRP A 56 3.93 -14.39 1.50
N GLU A 57 4.64 -13.56 0.72
CA GLU A 57 6.08 -13.74 0.54
C GLU A 57 6.89 -13.43 1.81
N TYR A 58 6.44 -12.50 2.64
CA TYR A 58 7.01 -12.32 3.98
C TYR A 58 6.82 -13.56 4.85
N TYR A 59 5.61 -14.10 4.88
CA TYR A 59 5.30 -15.29 5.66
C TYR A 59 6.10 -16.51 5.16
N SER A 60 6.12 -16.74 3.83
CA SER A 60 6.80 -17.86 3.21
C SER A 60 8.31 -17.84 3.43
N LEU A 61 8.91 -16.64 3.57
CA LEU A 61 10.32 -16.50 3.91
C LEU A 61 10.64 -17.14 5.29
N TYR A 62 9.80 -16.91 6.28
CA TYR A 62 9.96 -17.46 7.62
C TYR A 62 9.71 -18.97 7.69
N GLU A 63 8.84 -19.48 6.81
CA GLU A 63 8.62 -20.91 6.67
C GLU A 63 9.83 -21.60 6.02
N ARG A 64 10.41 -21.01 4.99
CA ARG A 64 11.59 -21.53 4.28
C ARG A 64 12.86 -21.51 5.15
N TYR A 65 12.95 -20.55 6.06
CA TYR A 65 14.12 -20.34 6.91
C TYR A 65 13.75 -20.28 8.39
N PRO A 66 13.46 -21.45 9.03
CA PRO A 66 13.00 -21.47 10.43
C PRO A 66 13.95 -20.83 11.43
N PHE A 67 15.25 -20.79 11.12
CA PHE A 67 16.25 -20.14 11.98
C PHE A 67 16.04 -18.62 12.07
N LEU A 68 15.35 -18.00 11.11
CA LEU A 68 15.00 -16.59 11.17
C LEU A 68 13.99 -16.30 12.28
N LYS A 69 13.16 -17.28 12.65
CA LYS A 69 12.26 -17.18 13.81
C LYS A 69 13.06 -17.08 15.12
N ALA A 70 14.20 -17.80 15.22
CA ALA A 70 15.06 -17.78 16.38
C ALA A 70 15.98 -16.54 16.43
N SER A 71 16.33 -16.00 15.28
CA SER A 71 17.20 -14.83 15.12
C SER A 71 16.51 -13.63 14.52
N GLY A 72 15.27 -13.37 14.90
CA GLY A 72 14.39 -12.33 14.32
C GLY A 72 15.05 -10.97 14.06
N TYR A 73 16.14 -10.73 14.77
CA TYR A 73 17.05 -9.61 14.56
C TYR A 73 17.68 -9.59 13.16
N ALA A 74 18.04 -10.75 12.60
CA ALA A 74 18.75 -10.85 11.33
C ALA A 74 17.88 -10.45 10.14
N VAL A 75 16.55 -10.68 10.21
CA VAL A 75 15.63 -10.36 9.10
C VAL A 75 15.30 -8.87 9.05
N ALA A 76 15.15 -8.23 10.20
CA ALA A 76 14.91 -6.78 10.26
C ALA A 76 16.15 -5.99 9.80
N PHE A 77 17.35 -6.53 10.06
CA PHE A 77 18.61 -5.81 9.86
C PHE A 77 19.56 -6.43 8.83
N ALA A 78 19.18 -7.50 8.15
CA ALA A 78 20.01 -8.14 7.13
C ALA A 78 19.72 -7.69 5.69
N PRO A 79 19.76 -6.39 5.35
CA PRO A 79 19.83 -5.97 3.96
C PRO A 79 21.12 -6.47 3.27
N THR A 80 22.07 -7.00 4.04
CA THR A 80 23.37 -7.51 3.59
C THR A 80 23.31 -8.91 2.97
N TYR A 81 22.34 -9.73 3.34
CA TYR A 81 22.23 -11.09 2.81
C TYR A 81 21.08 -11.17 1.84
N SER A 82 21.36 -11.00 0.55
CA SER A 82 20.36 -10.98 -0.55
C SER A 82 19.44 -12.20 -0.58
N GLN A 83 19.86 -13.33 -0.04
CA GLN A 83 19.08 -14.57 0.02
C GLN A 83 17.92 -14.54 1.04
N TYR A 84 17.97 -13.65 2.02
CA TYR A 84 16.95 -13.54 3.09
C TYR A 84 16.04 -12.31 2.91
N ILE A 85 16.15 -11.63 1.78
CA ILE A 85 15.25 -10.52 1.46
C ILE A 85 13.98 -11.10 0.83
N PRO A 86 12.77 -10.75 1.31
CA PRO A 86 11.53 -11.15 0.67
C PRO A 86 11.50 -10.61 -0.76
N LYS A 87 11.10 -11.45 -1.70
CA LYS A 87 11.02 -11.09 -3.13
C LYS A 87 9.86 -11.82 -3.79
N LEU A 88 9.25 -11.17 -4.77
CA LEU A 88 8.20 -11.78 -5.58
C LEU A 88 8.81 -12.78 -6.57
N TYR A 89 8.11 -13.87 -6.78
CA TYR A 89 8.45 -14.90 -7.75
C TYR A 89 7.57 -14.78 -8.99
N THR A 90 7.86 -15.57 -10.02
CA THR A 90 7.12 -15.56 -11.29
C THR A 90 5.62 -15.76 -11.08
N LEU A 91 5.24 -16.66 -10.18
CA LEU A 91 3.83 -16.94 -9.88
C LEU A 91 3.12 -15.71 -9.26
N ASP A 92 3.81 -14.98 -8.41
CA ASP A 92 3.28 -13.76 -7.79
C ASP A 92 3.03 -12.68 -8.83
N TYR A 93 3.94 -12.52 -9.78
CA TYR A 93 3.73 -11.58 -10.90
C TYR A 93 2.56 -11.98 -11.79
N VAL A 94 2.34 -13.27 -12.01
CA VAL A 94 1.16 -13.76 -12.74
C VAL A 94 -0.12 -13.45 -11.95
N ALA A 95 -0.12 -13.65 -10.64
CA ALA A 95 -1.25 -13.31 -9.78
C ALA A 95 -1.53 -11.81 -9.77
N VAL A 96 -0.49 -10.98 -9.61
CA VAL A 96 -0.57 -9.51 -9.69
C VAL A 96 -1.14 -9.07 -11.03
N LEU A 97 -0.66 -9.64 -12.13
CA LEU A 97 -1.15 -9.35 -13.48
C LEU A 97 -2.64 -9.69 -13.62
N ALA A 98 -3.04 -10.90 -13.23
CA ALA A 98 -4.41 -11.36 -13.33
C ALA A 98 -5.38 -10.47 -12.54
N VAL A 99 -5.04 -10.13 -11.30
CA VAL A 99 -5.84 -9.24 -10.46
C VAL A 99 -5.93 -7.84 -11.08
N SER A 100 -4.83 -7.34 -11.63
CA SER A 100 -4.78 -6.00 -12.24
C SER A 100 -5.57 -5.92 -13.55
N VAL A 101 -5.54 -6.97 -14.36
CA VAL A 101 -6.40 -7.10 -15.56
C VAL A 101 -7.88 -7.11 -15.15
N LEU A 102 -8.21 -7.88 -14.12
CA LEU A 102 -9.59 -7.96 -13.63
C LEU A 102 -10.08 -6.60 -13.11
N ALA A 103 -9.25 -5.90 -12.34
CA ALA A 103 -9.57 -4.58 -11.81
C ALA A 103 -9.77 -3.56 -12.93
N GLY A 104 -8.87 -3.50 -13.91
CA GLY A 104 -8.99 -2.62 -15.08
C GLY A 104 -10.22 -2.94 -15.95
N PHE A 105 -10.60 -4.22 -16.04
CA PHE A 105 -11.82 -4.63 -16.74
C PHE A 105 -13.10 -4.20 -16.01
N LEU A 106 -13.09 -4.20 -14.68
CA LEU A 106 -14.25 -3.85 -13.87
C LEU A 106 -14.47 -2.34 -13.74
N ILE A 107 -13.41 -1.53 -13.84
CA ILE A 107 -13.52 -0.07 -13.79
C ILE A 107 -13.89 0.45 -15.18
N ILE A 108 -14.93 1.30 -15.25
CA ILE A 108 -15.51 1.72 -16.52
C ILE A 108 -14.64 2.77 -17.21
N ASP A 109 -14.19 3.77 -16.47
CA ASP A 109 -13.48 4.91 -16.99
C ASP A 109 -11.96 4.72 -16.92
N VAL A 110 -11.24 5.10 -17.96
CA VAL A 110 -9.76 5.02 -18.00
C VAL A 110 -9.14 5.92 -16.93
N GLU A 111 -9.71 7.08 -16.70
CA GLU A 111 -9.26 8.01 -15.66
C GLU A 111 -9.39 7.37 -14.26
N ASP A 112 -10.54 6.76 -13.97
CA ASP A 112 -10.77 6.04 -12.71
C ASP A 112 -9.85 4.83 -12.58
N THR A 113 -9.49 4.17 -13.69
CA THR A 113 -8.53 3.06 -13.70
C THR A 113 -7.14 3.54 -13.31
N LEU A 114 -6.68 4.68 -13.83
CA LEU A 114 -5.38 5.26 -13.47
C LEU A 114 -5.33 5.69 -11.99
N PHE A 115 -6.36 6.39 -11.52
CA PHE A 115 -6.45 6.74 -10.09
C PHE A 115 -6.55 5.50 -9.21
N GLY A 116 -7.34 4.51 -9.62
CA GLY A 116 -7.47 3.23 -8.93
C GLY A 116 -6.15 2.47 -8.86
N PHE A 117 -5.37 2.46 -9.93
CA PHE A 117 -4.03 1.88 -9.96
C PHE A 117 -3.10 2.55 -8.94
N ILE A 118 -2.99 3.87 -8.97
CA ILE A 118 -2.13 4.61 -8.03
C ILE A 118 -2.58 4.35 -6.59
N ALA A 119 -3.88 4.45 -6.32
CA ALA A 119 -4.44 4.19 -5.00
C ALA A 119 -4.18 2.75 -4.54
N ALA A 120 -4.41 1.75 -5.39
CA ALA A 120 -4.18 0.35 -5.06
C ALA A 120 -2.71 0.06 -4.74
N VAL A 121 -1.77 0.58 -5.52
CA VAL A 121 -0.33 0.40 -5.28
C VAL A 121 0.10 1.08 -3.97
N VAL A 122 -0.29 2.34 -3.75
CA VAL A 122 0.10 3.08 -2.54
C VAL A 122 -0.52 2.46 -1.29
N LEU A 123 -1.81 2.15 -1.32
CA LEU A 123 -2.50 1.54 -0.17
C LEU A 123 -1.98 0.13 0.11
N SER A 124 -1.70 -0.68 -0.93
CA SER A 124 -1.13 -2.01 -0.73
C SER A 124 0.28 -1.93 -0.13
N ALA A 125 1.10 -0.98 -0.55
CA ALA A 125 2.40 -0.73 0.05
C ALA A 125 2.29 -0.36 1.53
N LEU A 126 1.41 0.60 1.87
CA LEU A 126 1.18 1.02 3.25
C LEU A 126 0.68 -0.13 4.13
N MET A 127 -0.33 -0.87 3.68
CA MET A 127 -0.86 -2.03 4.41
C MET A 127 0.20 -3.11 4.60
N SER A 128 1.02 -3.37 3.58
CA SER A 128 2.11 -4.35 3.66
C SER A 128 3.21 -3.90 4.62
N VAL A 129 3.56 -2.62 4.68
CA VAL A 129 4.52 -2.07 5.66
C VAL A 129 3.98 -2.23 7.08
N VAL A 130 2.73 -1.86 7.31
CA VAL A 130 2.09 -2.00 8.64
C VAL A 130 2.08 -3.46 9.06
N TYR A 131 1.61 -4.35 8.20
CA TYR A 131 1.57 -5.78 8.50
C TYR A 131 2.99 -6.33 8.75
N SER A 132 3.95 -6.05 7.89
CA SER A 132 5.32 -6.54 8.02
C SER A 132 5.99 -6.03 9.29
N THR A 133 5.71 -4.79 9.69
CA THR A 133 6.19 -4.22 10.94
C THR A 133 5.65 -5.00 12.15
N PHE A 134 4.34 -5.22 12.19
CA PHE A 134 3.71 -6.00 13.26
C PHE A 134 4.16 -7.46 13.25
N PHE A 135 4.30 -8.07 12.09
CA PHE A 135 4.75 -9.45 11.97
C PHE A 135 6.19 -9.62 12.47
N ILE A 136 7.11 -8.75 12.07
CA ILE A 136 8.50 -8.76 12.55
C ILE A 136 8.52 -8.55 14.07
N TRP A 137 7.75 -7.60 14.58
CA TRP A 137 7.64 -7.34 16.01
C TRP A 137 7.09 -8.56 16.78
N TYR A 138 6.06 -9.21 16.24
CA TYR A 138 5.52 -10.44 16.81
C TYR A 138 6.56 -11.57 16.85
N VAL A 139 7.32 -11.77 15.77
CA VAL A 139 8.37 -12.80 15.69
C VAL A 139 9.50 -12.52 16.67
N LEU A 140 9.84 -11.24 16.91
CA LEU A 140 10.84 -10.83 17.91
C LEU A 140 10.36 -11.03 19.36
N GLY A 141 9.11 -11.28 19.58
CA GLY A 141 8.48 -11.42 20.90
C GLY A 141 8.07 -10.06 21.48
N PHE A 142 6.77 -9.87 21.66
CA PHE A 142 6.22 -8.67 22.29
C PHE A 142 6.82 -8.46 23.68
N GLY A 143 7.43 -7.33 23.90
CA GLY A 143 7.85 -6.84 25.21
C GLY A 143 9.25 -7.24 25.66
N SER A 144 10.00 -8.02 24.92
CA SER A 144 11.34 -8.41 25.37
C SER A 144 12.37 -7.29 25.24
N ILE A 145 12.13 -6.21 24.47
CA ILE A 145 13.26 -5.33 24.22
C ILE A 145 12.85 -3.93 24.00
N LEU A 146 11.84 -3.20 24.03
CA LEU A 146 12.15 -2.10 23.14
C LEU A 146 11.33 -0.85 23.29
N GLY A 147 12.08 0.16 23.60
CA GLY A 147 11.73 1.55 23.46
C GLY A 147 11.32 1.93 22.01
N TYR A 148 10.65 3.06 21.88
CA TYR A 148 10.10 3.63 20.65
C TYR A 148 11.09 3.66 19.44
N SER A 149 12.40 3.81 19.71
CA SER A 149 13.46 3.87 18.70
C SER A 149 13.60 2.60 17.87
N PHE A 150 13.18 1.46 18.41
CA PHE A 150 13.32 0.20 17.69
C PHE A 150 12.14 -0.09 16.77
N ILE A 151 10.94 0.32 17.15
CA ILE A 151 9.75 0.22 16.29
C ILE A 151 9.97 1.03 15.00
N THR A 152 10.54 2.22 15.12
CA THR A 152 10.86 3.05 13.95
C THR A 152 11.88 2.40 13.03
N THR A 153 12.88 1.71 13.59
CA THR A 153 13.89 0.99 12.82
C THR A 153 13.27 -0.23 12.10
N ILE A 154 12.42 -1.00 12.78
CA ILE A 154 11.68 -2.11 12.17
C ILE A 154 10.78 -1.59 11.04
N MET A 155 10.04 -0.51 11.28
CA MET A 155 9.17 0.09 10.29
C MET A 155 9.95 0.56 9.05
N PHE A 156 11.12 1.18 9.24
CA PHE A 156 11.97 1.60 8.15
C PHE A 156 12.52 0.41 7.35
N ALA A 157 12.95 -0.67 8.02
CA ALA A 157 13.38 -1.90 7.37
C ALA A 157 12.23 -2.57 6.58
N ALA A 158 11.03 -2.62 7.16
CA ALA A 158 9.84 -3.12 6.48
C ALA A 158 9.51 -2.28 5.24
N LEU A 159 9.57 -0.94 5.35
CA LEU A 159 9.36 -0.01 4.25
C LEU A 159 10.34 -0.28 3.09
N LEU A 160 11.63 -0.39 3.37
CA LEU A 160 12.64 -0.67 2.35
C LEU A 160 12.41 -2.02 1.66
N ASN A 161 12.05 -3.06 2.42
CA ASN A 161 11.79 -4.38 1.87
C ASN A 161 10.53 -4.39 1.00
N VAL A 162 9.44 -3.81 1.46
CA VAL A 162 8.19 -3.68 0.69
C VAL A 162 8.43 -2.87 -0.59
N PHE A 163 9.18 -1.76 -0.48
CA PHE A 163 9.53 -0.96 -1.65
C PHE A 163 10.32 -1.78 -2.68
N ARG A 164 11.32 -2.56 -2.26
CA ARG A 164 12.09 -3.42 -3.15
C ARG A 164 11.25 -4.52 -3.81
N MET A 165 10.25 -5.05 -3.12
CA MET A 165 9.34 -6.05 -3.68
C MET A 165 8.41 -5.46 -4.73
N ILE A 166 7.92 -4.26 -4.49
CA ILE A 166 6.92 -3.63 -5.37
C ILE A 166 7.59 -2.94 -6.55
N PHE A 167 8.70 -2.25 -6.32
CA PHE A 167 9.32 -1.40 -7.32
C PHE A 167 10.58 -2.03 -7.93
N PRO A 168 10.78 -1.96 -9.26
CA PRO A 168 9.88 -1.37 -10.27
C PRO A 168 8.89 -2.37 -10.90
N LEU A 169 9.17 -3.68 -10.80
CA LEU A 169 8.56 -4.70 -11.65
C LEU A 169 7.08 -4.93 -11.34
N ALA A 170 6.70 -5.04 -10.04
CA ALA A 170 5.29 -5.24 -9.69
C ALA A 170 4.43 -4.03 -10.07
N VAL A 171 4.97 -2.81 -9.95
CA VAL A 171 4.30 -1.58 -10.40
C VAL A 171 4.05 -1.63 -11.91
N LEU A 172 5.07 -2.00 -12.70
CA LEU A 172 4.93 -2.13 -14.15
C LEU A 172 3.90 -3.20 -14.53
N VAL A 173 3.95 -4.36 -13.91
CA VAL A 173 2.99 -5.46 -14.16
C VAL A 173 1.57 -5.03 -13.79
N THR A 174 1.39 -4.35 -12.66
CA THR A 174 0.11 -3.81 -12.21
C THR A 174 -0.44 -2.78 -13.20
N PHE A 175 0.41 -1.87 -13.65
CA PHE A 175 0.05 -0.85 -14.63
C PHE A 175 -0.35 -1.45 -15.98
N LEU A 176 0.49 -2.32 -16.54
CA LEU A 176 0.20 -2.99 -17.82
C LEU A 176 -1.06 -3.84 -17.72
N GLY A 177 -1.25 -4.56 -16.61
CA GLY A 177 -2.45 -5.34 -16.37
C GLY A 177 -3.71 -4.48 -16.36
N SER A 178 -3.68 -3.34 -15.68
CA SER A 178 -4.85 -2.44 -15.61
C SER A 178 -5.21 -1.83 -16.97
N ILE A 179 -4.23 -1.42 -17.77
CA ILE A 179 -4.45 -0.94 -19.12
C ILE A 179 -5.02 -2.05 -20.01
N PHE A 180 -4.43 -3.24 -19.94
CA PHE A 180 -4.91 -4.38 -20.74
C PHE A 180 -6.34 -4.76 -20.36
N GLY A 181 -6.69 -4.75 -19.07
CA GLY A 181 -8.05 -4.97 -18.61
C GLY A 181 -9.04 -3.94 -19.17
N SER A 182 -8.68 -2.68 -19.15
CA SER A 182 -9.48 -1.58 -19.70
C SER A 182 -9.66 -1.72 -21.22
N LEU A 183 -8.61 -2.11 -21.95
CA LEU A 183 -8.69 -2.39 -23.39
C LEU A 183 -9.59 -3.59 -23.70
N LEU A 184 -9.47 -4.69 -22.96
CA LEU A 184 -10.34 -5.85 -23.11
C LEU A 184 -11.81 -5.46 -22.94
N ARG A 185 -12.11 -4.61 -21.97
CA ARG A 185 -13.47 -4.11 -21.77
C ARG A 185 -13.97 -3.35 -23.00
N SER A 186 -13.18 -2.44 -23.56
CA SER A 186 -13.59 -1.66 -24.74
C SER A 186 -13.88 -2.52 -25.96
N LEU A 187 -13.25 -3.70 -26.04
CA LEU A 187 -13.52 -4.68 -27.11
C LEU A 187 -14.79 -5.49 -26.87
N VAL A 188 -15.09 -5.80 -25.59
CA VAL A 188 -16.27 -6.62 -25.22
C VAL A 188 -17.54 -5.80 -25.14
N GLN A 189 -17.42 -4.55 -24.71
CA GLN A 189 -18.51 -3.59 -24.62
C GLN A 189 -18.20 -2.36 -25.49
N PRO A 190 -18.28 -2.48 -26.83
CA PRO A 190 -18.18 -1.31 -27.66
C PRO A 190 -19.27 -0.32 -27.18
N SER A 191 -18.85 0.87 -26.79
CA SER A 191 -19.76 1.91 -26.34
C SER A 191 -20.85 2.08 -27.38
N ALA A 192 -22.11 1.91 -26.96
CA ALA A 192 -23.25 2.35 -27.73
C ALA A 192 -23.23 3.90 -27.75
N GLN A 193 -22.30 4.44 -28.51
CA GLN A 193 -22.23 5.83 -28.92
C GLN A 193 -22.77 5.87 -30.35
N ASP A 194 -24.11 5.87 -30.44
CA ASP A 194 -24.87 6.43 -31.55
C ASP A 194 -26.07 7.23 -30.99
#